data_4cc0f3a788a257808872d569da014fae
#
_entry.id   4cc0f3a788a257808872d569da014fae
#
_cell.length_a   1.000
_cell.length_b   1.000
_cell.length_c   1.000
_cell.angle_alpha   90.00
_cell.angle_beta   90.00
_cell.angle_gamma   90.00
#
_symmetry.space_group_name_H-M   'P 1'
#
loop_
_entity.id
_entity.type
_entity.pdbx_description
1 polymer ?
#
loop_
_entity_poly.entity_id
_entity_poly.type
_entity_poly.pdbx_seq_one_letter_code
_entity_poly.pdbx_strand_id
1 'polypeptide(L)'
;EIIELSSYMEDEKLEIAKRYLAPKQIEKNGLKDNKIKLSDAVLKKIVSEYTREAGVRTLEKTIAKVCRKMAYQVVEQDIETPKVSVKNLHEYLGAPIFIDQEREKKPQVGYVNGLAWTSVGGVVLPCEATTMAGTGKLALTGSLGKVMQESGHAAMSYIRHNAKSLKIDEEFYKKLDIHVHLPEGATPKDGPSAGITMTLAMVSALTGRKVRADLAMTGEITLRGRVLPIGGLKEKLLAALLYGVKEVLIPKGNEKDIPE
;
A
#
# COMPACT_ATOMS: atom_id res chain seq x y z
N GLU A 1 -15.34 28.09 0.40
CA GLU A 1 -15.89 26.78 0.80
C GLU A 1 -15.04 25.69 0.16
N ILE A 2 -14.53 24.74 0.96
CA ILE A 2 -13.73 23.61 0.47
C ILE A 2 -14.65 22.39 0.49
N ILE A 3 -14.81 21.73 -0.65
CA ILE A 3 -15.53 20.47 -0.76
C ILE A 3 -14.48 19.36 -0.88
N GLU A 4 -14.36 18.54 0.15
CA GLU A 4 -13.50 17.37 0.14
C GLU A 4 -14.21 16.19 -0.55
N LEU A 5 -13.56 15.66 -1.60
CA LEU A 5 -14.00 14.42 -2.26
C LEU A 5 -13.07 13.29 -1.84
N SER A 6 -13.66 12.24 -1.29
CA SER A 6 -12.92 11.02 -0.97
C SER A 6 -12.43 10.32 -2.25
N SER A 7 -11.32 9.60 -2.15
CA SER A 7 -10.85 8.71 -3.22
C SER A 7 -11.85 7.60 -3.48
N TYR A 8 -12.04 7.22 -4.77
CA TYR A 8 -12.82 6.04 -5.10
C TYR A 8 -12.05 4.76 -4.75
N MET A 9 -12.77 3.78 -4.22
CA MET A 9 -12.26 2.43 -3.98
C MET A 9 -12.17 1.63 -5.29
N GLU A 10 -11.42 0.54 -5.29
CA GLU A 10 -11.29 -0.31 -6.50
C GLU A 10 -12.63 -0.83 -7.00
N ASP A 11 -13.51 -1.27 -6.09
CA ASP A 11 -14.85 -1.74 -6.44
C ASP A 11 -15.73 -0.61 -6.98
N GLU A 12 -15.64 0.60 -6.43
CA GLU A 12 -16.32 1.78 -6.95
C GLU A 12 -15.78 2.15 -8.34
N LYS A 13 -14.46 2.13 -8.53
CA LYS A 13 -13.82 2.35 -9.84
C LYS A 13 -14.26 1.31 -10.87
N LEU A 14 -14.39 0.04 -10.47
CA LEU A 14 -14.89 -1.03 -11.32
C LEU A 14 -16.32 -0.76 -11.76
N GLU A 15 -17.21 -0.39 -10.85
CA GLU A 15 -18.61 -0.06 -11.18
C GLU A 15 -18.70 1.19 -12.08
N ILE A 16 -17.90 2.22 -11.83
CA ILE A 16 -17.81 3.41 -12.70
C ILE A 16 -17.30 3.01 -14.08
N ALA A 17 -16.24 2.20 -14.14
CA ALA A 17 -15.70 1.71 -15.42
C ALA A 17 -16.73 0.93 -16.23
N LYS A 18 -17.46 0.03 -15.58
CA LYS A 18 -18.46 -0.84 -16.20
C LYS A 18 -19.67 -0.06 -16.71
N ARG A 19 -20.23 0.81 -15.85
CA ARG A 19 -21.49 1.50 -16.16
C ARG A 19 -21.31 2.71 -17.07
N TYR A 20 -20.16 3.38 -16.98
CA TYR A 20 -19.98 4.67 -17.66
C TYR A 20 -18.78 4.73 -18.60
N LEU A 21 -17.58 4.35 -18.13
CA LEU A 21 -16.36 4.63 -18.90
C LEU A 21 -16.21 3.68 -20.10
N ALA A 22 -16.42 2.38 -19.90
CA ALA A 22 -16.27 1.40 -20.97
C ALA A 22 -17.31 1.63 -22.09
N PRO A 23 -18.62 1.78 -21.81
CA PRO A 23 -19.61 2.09 -22.84
C PRO A 23 -19.29 3.37 -23.60
N LYS A 24 -18.94 4.45 -22.88
CA LYS A 24 -18.55 5.74 -23.46
C LYS A 24 -17.36 5.62 -24.40
N GLN A 25 -16.32 4.88 -24.00
CA GLN A 25 -15.12 4.73 -24.82
C GLN A 25 -15.32 3.78 -26.00
N ILE A 26 -16.14 2.75 -25.88
CA ILE A 26 -16.56 1.87 -27.00
C ILE A 26 -17.29 2.69 -28.06
N GLU A 27 -18.27 3.50 -27.67
CA GLU A 27 -19.02 4.35 -28.59
C GLU A 27 -18.12 5.42 -29.23
N LYS A 28 -17.30 6.12 -28.43
CA LYS A 28 -16.40 7.18 -28.91
C LYS A 28 -15.35 6.68 -29.92
N ASN A 29 -14.98 5.41 -29.87
CA ASN A 29 -14.02 4.81 -30.78
C ASN A 29 -14.71 4.01 -31.94
N GLY A 30 -16.03 4.19 -32.16
CA GLY A 30 -16.75 3.58 -33.29
C GLY A 30 -16.93 2.07 -33.18
N LEU A 31 -16.88 1.49 -31.98
CA LEU A 31 -16.92 0.03 -31.77
C LEU A 31 -18.31 -0.49 -31.36
N LYS A 32 -19.32 0.36 -31.38
CA LYS A 32 -20.69 0.01 -30.93
C LYS A 32 -21.31 -1.12 -31.71
N ASP A 33 -21.15 -1.08 -33.03
CA ASP A 33 -21.75 -2.05 -33.96
C ASP A 33 -21.02 -3.40 -33.93
N ASN A 34 -19.78 -3.43 -33.48
CA ASN A 34 -18.95 -4.63 -33.36
C ASN A 34 -19.29 -5.51 -32.14
N LYS A 35 -20.32 -5.15 -31.37
CA LYS A 35 -20.77 -5.89 -30.14
C LYS A 35 -19.67 -6.13 -29.11
N ILE A 36 -18.68 -5.23 -29.07
CA ILE A 36 -17.53 -5.34 -28.18
C ILE A 36 -17.96 -5.10 -26.73
N LYS A 37 -17.45 -5.94 -25.83
CA LYS A 37 -17.63 -5.80 -24.37
C LYS A 37 -16.31 -6.03 -23.67
N LEU A 38 -16.00 -5.17 -22.71
CA LEU A 38 -14.92 -5.41 -21.74
C LEU A 38 -15.51 -6.13 -20.53
N SER A 39 -15.00 -7.32 -20.25
CA SER A 39 -15.48 -8.10 -19.10
C SER A 39 -15.08 -7.46 -17.77
N ASP A 40 -15.83 -7.74 -16.71
CA ASP A 40 -15.54 -7.29 -15.35
C ASP A 40 -14.11 -7.69 -14.93
N ALA A 41 -13.66 -8.88 -15.28
CA ALA A 41 -12.30 -9.35 -15.00
C ALA A 41 -11.21 -8.51 -15.69
N VAL A 42 -11.44 -8.06 -16.92
CA VAL A 42 -10.54 -7.17 -17.67
C VAL A 42 -10.53 -5.79 -17.03
N LEU A 43 -11.70 -5.22 -16.71
CA LEU A 43 -11.81 -3.92 -16.07
C LEU A 43 -11.16 -3.93 -14.68
N LYS A 44 -11.39 -4.97 -13.88
CA LYS A 44 -10.75 -5.14 -12.57
C LYS A 44 -9.22 -5.17 -12.69
N LYS A 45 -8.69 -5.92 -13.66
CA LYS A 45 -7.25 -5.96 -13.93
C LYS A 45 -6.70 -4.60 -14.38
N ILE A 46 -7.45 -3.83 -15.16
CA ILE A 46 -7.05 -2.46 -15.54
C ILE A 46 -6.98 -1.57 -14.29
N VAL A 47 -7.97 -1.64 -13.40
CA VAL A 47 -8.01 -0.86 -12.17
C VAL A 47 -6.81 -1.18 -11.27
N SER A 48 -6.54 -2.46 -11.03
CA SER A 48 -5.52 -2.89 -10.06
C SER A 48 -4.10 -2.81 -10.59
N GLU A 49 -3.86 -3.21 -11.86
CA GLU A 49 -2.50 -3.38 -12.37
C GLU A 49 -2.02 -2.26 -13.32
N TYR A 50 -2.92 -1.43 -13.85
CA TYR A 50 -2.56 -0.39 -14.83
C TYR A 50 -2.89 1.04 -14.40
N THR A 51 -3.61 1.20 -13.27
CA THR A 51 -3.97 2.54 -12.77
C THR A 51 -3.78 2.63 -11.26
N ARG A 52 -3.26 3.78 -10.79
CA ARG A 52 -3.16 4.10 -9.37
C ARG A 52 -3.43 5.60 -9.21
N GLU A 53 -4.66 5.94 -8.87
CA GLU A 53 -5.12 7.33 -8.76
C GLU A 53 -6.30 7.43 -7.78
N ALA A 54 -6.56 8.62 -7.22
CA ALA A 54 -7.72 8.86 -6.37
C ALA A 54 -9.05 8.83 -7.14
N GLY A 55 -9.06 9.39 -8.35
CA GLY A 55 -10.21 9.45 -9.25
C GLY A 55 -10.22 8.33 -10.30
N VAL A 56 -10.74 8.65 -11.49
CA VAL A 56 -10.91 7.71 -12.61
C VAL A 56 -10.40 8.25 -13.96
N ARG A 57 -9.60 9.33 -13.95
CA ARG A 57 -9.11 9.95 -15.20
C ARG A 57 -8.11 9.07 -15.94
N THR A 58 -7.17 8.48 -15.22
CA THR A 58 -6.19 7.56 -15.80
C THR A 58 -6.85 6.27 -16.23
N LEU A 59 -7.83 5.78 -15.47
CA LEU A 59 -8.66 4.63 -15.79
C LEU A 59 -9.41 4.85 -17.11
N GLU A 60 -10.06 6.01 -17.28
CA GLU A 60 -10.73 6.35 -18.54
C GLU A 60 -9.75 6.38 -19.73
N LYS A 61 -8.58 7.01 -19.56
CA LYS A 61 -7.53 7.05 -20.60
C LYS A 61 -7.01 5.65 -20.96
N THR A 62 -6.87 4.78 -19.97
CA THR A 62 -6.40 3.41 -20.16
C THR A 62 -7.44 2.56 -20.88
N ILE A 63 -8.71 2.66 -20.51
CA ILE A 63 -9.81 2.02 -21.23
C ILE A 63 -9.87 2.54 -22.69
N ALA A 64 -9.73 3.85 -22.88
CA ALA A 64 -9.69 4.45 -24.21
C ALA A 64 -8.52 3.91 -25.06
N LYS A 65 -7.35 3.65 -24.45
CA LYS A 65 -6.20 3.04 -25.15
C LYS A 65 -6.52 1.63 -25.62
N VAL A 66 -7.20 0.83 -24.81
CA VAL A 66 -7.68 -0.50 -25.21
C VAL A 66 -8.66 -0.39 -26.38
N CYS A 67 -9.68 0.48 -26.28
CA CYS A 67 -10.66 0.67 -27.33
C CYS A 67 -10.03 1.14 -28.65
N ARG A 68 -9.06 2.06 -28.62
CA ARG A 68 -8.35 2.50 -29.85
C ARG A 68 -7.61 1.35 -30.53
N LYS A 69 -6.94 0.49 -29.76
CA LYS A 69 -6.26 -0.70 -30.35
C LYS A 69 -7.26 -1.71 -30.92
N MET A 70 -8.40 -1.87 -30.27
CA MET A 70 -9.47 -2.70 -30.83
C MET A 70 -10.04 -2.11 -32.14
N ALA A 71 -10.23 -0.78 -32.17
CA ALA A 71 -10.66 -0.10 -33.41
C ALA A 71 -9.62 -0.27 -34.52
N TYR A 72 -8.34 -0.18 -34.22
CA TYR A 72 -7.26 -0.47 -35.17
C TYR A 72 -7.33 -1.90 -35.72
N GLN A 73 -7.61 -2.90 -34.86
CA GLN A 73 -7.77 -4.29 -35.28
C GLN A 73 -8.98 -4.49 -36.19
N VAL A 74 -10.07 -3.77 -35.94
CA VAL A 74 -11.26 -3.82 -36.82
C VAL A 74 -10.94 -3.25 -38.20
N VAL A 75 -10.27 -2.09 -38.26
CA VAL A 75 -10.08 -1.35 -39.51
C VAL A 75 -8.90 -1.89 -40.34
N GLU A 76 -7.76 -2.14 -39.70
CA GLU A 76 -6.52 -2.49 -40.40
C GLU A 76 -6.24 -3.99 -40.48
N GLN A 77 -6.80 -4.77 -39.56
CA GLN A 77 -6.59 -6.22 -39.50
C GLN A 77 -7.81 -7.03 -39.90
N ASP A 78 -8.91 -6.36 -40.27
CA ASP A 78 -10.19 -6.97 -40.70
C ASP A 78 -10.75 -7.95 -39.64
N ILE A 79 -10.51 -7.67 -38.36
CA ILE A 79 -11.02 -8.47 -37.24
C ILE A 79 -12.36 -7.89 -36.80
N GLU A 80 -13.45 -8.46 -37.24
CA GLU A 80 -14.82 -7.97 -37.03
C GLU A 80 -15.13 -7.78 -35.53
N THR A 81 -14.68 -8.69 -34.66
CA THR A 81 -14.94 -8.63 -33.21
C THR A 81 -13.68 -8.93 -32.41
N PRO A 82 -12.79 -7.92 -32.16
CA PRO A 82 -11.62 -8.10 -31.34
C PRO A 82 -12.00 -8.53 -29.93
N LYS A 83 -11.24 -9.46 -29.34
CA LYS A 83 -11.49 -9.97 -27.98
C LYS A 83 -10.36 -9.61 -27.04
N VAL A 84 -10.69 -8.86 -25.99
CA VAL A 84 -9.79 -8.57 -24.88
C VAL A 84 -10.10 -9.49 -23.71
N SER A 85 -9.07 -10.09 -23.16
CA SER A 85 -9.12 -11.00 -22.02
C SER A 85 -8.02 -10.63 -21.02
N VAL A 86 -8.10 -11.17 -19.81
CA VAL A 86 -7.06 -11.01 -18.79
C VAL A 86 -5.69 -11.51 -19.29
N LYS A 87 -5.67 -12.52 -20.16
CA LYS A 87 -4.44 -13.14 -20.69
C LYS A 87 -3.73 -12.27 -21.73
N ASN A 88 -4.48 -11.61 -22.62
CA ASN A 88 -3.91 -10.82 -23.71
C ASN A 88 -3.95 -9.30 -23.46
N LEU A 89 -4.35 -8.86 -22.24
CA LEU A 89 -4.43 -7.43 -21.92
C LEU A 89 -3.08 -6.71 -22.07
N HIS A 90 -1.97 -7.43 -21.83
CA HIS A 90 -0.62 -6.92 -22.01
C HIS A 90 -0.29 -6.55 -23.47
N GLU A 91 -0.93 -7.15 -24.47
CA GLU A 91 -0.79 -6.78 -25.88
C GLU A 91 -1.37 -5.39 -26.16
N TYR A 92 -2.40 -5.01 -25.40
CA TYR A 92 -3.05 -3.71 -25.50
C TYR A 92 -2.38 -2.62 -24.69
N LEU A 93 -1.92 -2.94 -23.48
CA LEU A 93 -1.45 -1.94 -22.50
C LEU A 93 0.05 -1.98 -22.24
N GLY A 94 0.72 -3.07 -22.59
CA GLY A 94 2.08 -3.40 -22.20
C GLY A 94 2.11 -4.21 -20.90
N ALA A 95 3.29 -4.37 -20.31
CA ALA A 95 3.41 -5.04 -19.03
C ALA A 95 2.63 -4.28 -17.94
N PRO A 96 2.10 -4.99 -16.93
CA PRO A 96 1.49 -4.34 -15.77
C PRO A 96 2.43 -3.31 -15.15
N ILE A 97 1.89 -2.14 -14.83
CA ILE A 97 2.64 -1.03 -14.21
C ILE A 97 2.73 -1.25 -12.69
N PHE A 98 1.66 -1.79 -12.13
CA PHE A 98 1.56 -2.08 -10.70
C PHE A 98 1.44 -3.58 -10.54
N ILE A 99 2.47 -4.18 -9.97
CA ILE A 99 2.47 -5.61 -9.62
C ILE A 99 2.16 -5.65 -8.13
N ASP A 100 1.14 -6.41 -7.75
CA ASP A 100 0.89 -6.67 -6.33
C ASP A 100 2.16 -7.26 -5.73
N GLN A 101 2.69 -6.60 -4.70
CA GLN A 101 3.80 -7.16 -3.94
C GLN A 101 3.34 -8.50 -3.37
N GLU A 102 4.15 -9.54 -3.58
CA GLU A 102 3.89 -10.82 -2.96
C GLU A 102 3.83 -10.62 -1.44
N ARG A 103 2.62 -10.74 -0.90
CA ARG A 103 2.39 -10.65 0.53
C ARG A 103 3.13 -11.77 1.24
N GLU A 104 3.89 -11.42 2.27
CA GLU A 104 4.38 -12.41 3.22
C GLU A 104 3.21 -13.14 3.87
N LYS A 105 3.21 -14.47 3.74
CA LYS A 105 2.11 -15.32 4.23
C LYS A 105 2.41 -15.95 5.59
N LYS A 106 3.69 -15.96 5.98
CA LYS A 106 4.15 -16.61 7.21
C LYS A 106 4.62 -15.59 8.23
N PRO A 107 4.39 -15.85 9.53
CA PRO A 107 4.95 -15.01 10.58
C PRO A 107 6.48 -14.96 10.50
N GLN A 108 7.03 -13.75 10.54
CA GLN A 108 8.48 -13.51 10.45
C GLN A 108 9.00 -12.69 11.64
N VAL A 109 10.30 -12.82 11.90
CA VAL A 109 11.02 -12.00 12.86
C VAL A 109 11.46 -10.72 12.17
N GLY A 110 11.24 -9.58 12.82
CA GLY A 110 11.66 -8.27 12.30
C GLY A 110 10.83 -7.74 11.13
N TYR A 111 9.76 -8.40 10.74
CA TYR A 111 8.89 -7.97 9.64
C TYR A 111 7.50 -7.58 10.16
N VAL A 112 7.07 -6.36 9.88
CA VAL A 112 5.79 -5.81 10.36
C VAL A 112 5.11 -5.00 9.25
N ASN A 113 3.83 -5.22 9.03
CA ASN A 113 3.06 -4.40 8.10
C ASN A 113 2.62 -3.09 8.78
N GLY A 114 3.13 -1.97 8.30
CA GLY A 114 2.62 -0.65 8.60
C GLY A 114 1.55 -0.21 7.61
N LEU A 115 0.90 0.90 7.91
CA LEU A 115 -0.10 1.51 7.03
C LEU A 115 0.26 2.97 6.80
N ALA A 116 0.29 3.36 5.54
CA ALA A 116 0.50 4.74 5.13
C ALA A 116 -0.67 5.26 4.30
N TRP A 117 -0.80 6.58 4.26
CA TRP A 117 -1.74 7.28 3.41
C TRP A 117 -0.99 8.12 2.40
N THR A 118 -1.47 8.13 1.16
CA THR A 118 -0.93 8.91 0.05
C THR A 118 -2.04 9.68 -0.66
N SER A 119 -1.69 10.61 -1.53
CA SER A 119 -2.66 11.34 -2.35
C SER A 119 -3.52 10.44 -3.26
N VAL A 120 -3.14 9.19 -3.43
CA VAL A 120 -3.85 8.20 -4.26
C VAL A 120 -4.55 7.11 -3.43
N GLY A 121 -4.56 7.23 -2.10
CA GLY A 121 -5.20 6.29 -1.19
C GLY A 121 -4.25 5.71 -0.15
N GLY A 122 -4.73 4.72 0.60
CA GLY A 122 -3.93 3.99 1.56
C GLY A 122 -3.02 2.96 0.90
N VAL A 123 -1.92 2.65 1.57
CA VAL A 123 -0.99 1.58 1.17
C VAL A 123 -0.52 0.81 2.39
N VAL A 124 -0.28 -0.50 2.23
CA VAL A 124 0.46 -1.28 3.22
C VAL A 124 1.94 -1.02 3.01
N LEU A 125 2.63 -0.70 4.09
CA LEU A 125 4.04 -0.34 4.10
C LEU A 125 4.80 -1.35 4.95
N PRO A 126 5.44 -2.35 4.34
CA PRO A 126 6.28 -3.27 5.07
C PRO A 126 7.43 -2.54 5.77
N CYS A 127 7.74 -2.97 6.99
CA CYS A 127 8.87 -2.49 7.77
C CYS A 127 9.70 -3.69 8.19
N GLU A 128 10.95 -3.69 7.79
CA GLU A 128 11.90 -4.74 8.07
C GLU A 128 12.93 -4.25 9.09
N ALA A 129 13.22 -5.03 10.11
CA ALA A 129 14.28 -4.75 11.07
C ALA A 129 15.18 -5.96 11.24
N THR A 130 16.47 -5.73 11.25
CA THR A 130 17.47 -6.75 11.51
C THR A 130 18.48 -6.25 12.54
N THR A 131 19.10 -7.19 13.24
CA THR A 131 20.17 -6.91 14.20
C THR A 131 21.46 -7.56 13.73
N MET A 132 22.58 -6.91 13.99
CA MET A 132 23.91 -7.40 13.71
C MET A 132 24.88 -7.00 14.82
N ALA A 133 26.00 -7.71 14.95
CA ALA A 133 27.04 -7.30 15.88
C ALA A 133 27.50 -5.88 15.57
N GLY A 134 27.60 -5.04 16.60
CA GLY A 134 27.92 -3.63 16.42
C GLY A 134 28.11 -2.87 17.72
N THR A 135 27.87 -1.57 17.67
CA THR A 135 28.15 -0.62 18.76
C THR A 135 26.94 0.24 19.16
N GLY A 136 25.74 -0.17 18.76
CA GLY A 136 24.49 0.53 19.07
C GLY A 136 24.01 1.51 18.01
N LYS A 137 24.49 1.40 16.79
CA LYS A 137 24.04 2.25 15.68
C LYS A 137 22.63 1.85 15.25
N LEU A 138 21.79 2.87 14.99
CA LEU A 138 20.50 2.72 14.33
C LEU A 138 20.64 3.22 12.90
N ALA A 139 20.51 2.32 11.92
CA ALA A 139 20.43 2.65 10.50
C ALA A 139 18.96 2.67 10.09
N LEU A 140 18.55 3.73 9.42
CA LEU A 140 17.19 3.92 8.89
C LEU A 140 17.29 4.16 7.38
N THR A 141 16.67 3.28 6.59
CA THR A 141 16.73 3.36 5.12
C THR A 141 15.34 3.17 4.48
N GLY A 142 15.19 3.54 3.20
CA GLY A 142 13.93 3.45 2.46
C GLY A 142 13.39 4.80 2.01
N SER A 143 14.26 5.79 1.80
CA SER A 143 13.89 7.17 1.40
C SER A 143 12.99 7.86 2.44
N LEU A 144 13.40 7.77 3.71
CA LEU A 144 12.64 8.29 4.85
C LEU A 144 12.89 9.78 5.03
N GLY A 145 11.82 10.57 5.12
CA GLY A 145 11.87 11.98 5.49
C GLY A 145 12.24 12.18 6.97
N LYS A 146 12.49 13.42 7.35
CA LYS A 146 12.98 13.76 8.70
C LYS A 146 12.03 13.31 9.81
N VAL A 147 10.73 13.53 9.65
CA VAL A 147 9.74 13.17 10.69
C VAL A 147 9.71 11.67 10.91
N MET A 148 9.80 10.87 9.85
CA MET A 148 9.83 9.41 9.96
C MET A 148 11.15 8.92 10.58
N GLN A 149 12.28 9.57 10.28
CA GLN A 149 13.57 9.26 10.94
C GLN A 149 13.53 9.59 12.44
N GLU A 150 12.98 10.74 12.83
CA GLU A 150 12.77 11.12 14.22
C GLU A 150 11.88 10.10 14.94
N SER A 151 10.84 9.61 14.29
CA SER A 151 9.97 8.57 14.81
C SER A 151 10.72 7.25 15.07
N GLY A 152 11.65 6.87 14.18
CA GLY A 152 12.54 5.73 14.37
C GLY A 152 13.47 5.91 15.56
N HIS A 153 14.02 7.10 15.76
CA HIS A 153 14.86 7.42 16.94
C HIS A 153 14.05 7.44 18.23
N ALA A 154 12.82 7.95 18.22
CA ALA A 154 11.91 7.91 19.36
C ALA A 154 11.58 6.45 19.75
N ALA A 155 11.28 5.61 18.75
CA ALA A 155 11.06 4.18 18.95
C ALA A 155 12.27 3.48 19.59
N MET A 156 13.48 3.75 19.11
CA MET A 156 14.70 3.20 19.68
C MET A 156 14.92 3.66 21.13
N SER A 157 14.67 4.93 21.43
CA SER A 157 14.78 5.48 22.79
C SER A 157 13.79 4.81 23.73
N TYR A 158 12.54 4.60 23.29
CA TYR A 158 11.52 3.87 24.05
C TYR A 158 11.95 2.43 24.35
N ILE A 159 12.47 1.71 23.34
CA ILE A 159 12.93 0.33 23.48
C ILE A 159 14.07 0.26 24.49
N ARG A 160 15.06 1.14 24.39
CA ARG A 160 16.21 1.18 25.33
C ARG A 160 15.74 1.42 26.77
N HIS A 161 14.85 2.39 26.99
CA HIS A 161 14.32 2.71 28.30
C HIS A 161 13.52 1.55 28.91
N ASN A 162 12.81 0.78 28.08
CA ASN A 162 11.93 -0.30 28.51
C ASN A 162 12.50 -1.71 28.24
N ALA A 163 13.80 -1.85 27.96
CA ALA A 163 14.42 -3.10 27.54
C ALA A 163 14.08 -4.27 28.47
N LYS A 164 14.19 -4.08 29.79
CA LYS A 164 13.85 -5.09 30.78
C LYS A 164 12.41 -5.56 30.72
N SER A 165 11.45 -4.66 30.60
CA SER A 165 10.01 -5.01 30.48
C SER A 165 9.69 -5.70 29.18
N LEU A 166 10.42 -5.38 28.11
CA LEU A 166 10.31 -6.00 26.79
C LEU A 166 11.06 -7.33 26.69
N LYS A 167 11.77 -7.75 27.76
CA LYS A 167 12.63 -8.95 27.80
C LYS A 167 13.78 -8.90 26.78
N ILE A 168 14.38 -7.73 26.64
CA ILE A 168 15.54 -7.44 25.81
C ILE A 168 16.74 -7.24 26.75
N ASP A 169 17.95 -7.63 26.34
CA ASP A 169 19.20 -7.34 27.07
C ASP A 169 19.32 -5.83 27.26
N GLU A 170 19.43 -5.38 28.53
CA GLU A 170 19.50 -3.94 28.84
C GLU A 170 20.74 -3.27 28.22
N GLU A 171 21.77 -4.05 27.87
CA GLU A 171 22.98 -3.55 27.22
C GLU A 171 23.07 -3.85 25.72
N PHE A 172 21.94 -4.27 25.08
CA PHE A 172 21.92 -4.62 23.66
C PHE A 172 22.54 -3.53 22.76
N TYR A 173 22.33 -2.27 23.11
CA TYR A 173 22.86 -1.11 22.39
C TYR A 173 24.39 -0.97 22.43
N LYS A 174 25.09 -1.75 23.27
CA LYS A 174 26.57 -1.80 23.29
C LYS A 174 27.11 -2.90 22.38
N LYS A 175 26.27 -3.84 21.97
CA LYS A 175 26.67 -5.09 21.31
C LYS A 175 26.07 -5.28 19.92
N LEU A 176 24.93 -4.61 19.63
CA LEU A 176 24.16 -4.79 18.43
C LEU A 176 23.89 -3.46 17.74
N ASP A 177 24.12 -3.42 16.44
CA ASP A 177 23.53 -2.42 15.57
C ASP A 177 22.16 -2.90 15.09
N ILE A 178 21.26 -1.96 14.83
CA ILE A 178 19.91 -2.25 14.30
C ILE A 178 19.77 -1.53 12.97
N HIS A 179 19.28 -2.23 11.98
CA HIS A 179 18.92 -1.65 10.69
C HIS A 179 17.42 -1.82 10.48
N VAL A 180 16.72 -0.70 10.29
CA VAL A 180 15.31 -0.65 9.91
C VAL A 180 15.22 -0.18 8.46
N HIS A 181 14.54 -0.94 7.64
CA HIS A 181 14.34 -0.66 6.22
C HIS A 181 12.85 -0.66 5.89
N LEU A 182 12.41 0.37 5.17
CA LEU A 182 11.09 0.41 4.56
C LEU A 182 11.29 0.29 3.04
N PRO A 183 10.92 -0.85 2.43
CA PRO A 183 11.10 -1.10 1.00
C PRO A 183 10.49 -0.05 0.09
N GLU A 184 10.73 -0.14 -1.22
CA GLU A 184 10.37 0.87 -2.24
C GLU A 184 11.11 2.20 -2.04
N GLY A 185 12.44 2.16 -1.98
CA GLY A 185 13.31 3.33 -1.78
C GLY A 185 13.16 4.44 -2.83
N ALA A 186 12.59 4.15 -4.00
CA ALA A 186 12.28 5.14 -5.01
C ALA A 186 11.10 6.07 -4.63
N THR A 187 10.26 5.64 -3.69
CA THR A 187 9.10 6.42 -3.21
C THR A 187 9.46 7.09 -1.88
N PRO A 188 9.53 8.42 -1.82
CA PRO A 188 9.75 9.13 -0.57
C PRO A 188 8.63 8.86 0.43
N LYS A 189 9.01 8.62 1.68
CA LYS A 189 8.08 8.32 2.79
C LYS A 189 8.36 9.26 3.94
N ASP A 190 7.34 9.89 4.49
CA ASP A 190 7.47 10.76 5.66
C ASP A 190 6.24 10.67 6.57
N GLY A 191 6.39 11.17 7.80
CA GLY A 191 5.34 11.22 8.79
C GLY A 191 5.58 10.33 10.00
N PRO A 192 4.91 10.61 11.14
CA PRO A 192 5.16 9.94 12.42
C PRO A 192 4.41 8.61 12.56
N SER A 193 3.42 8.30 11.71
CA SER A 193 2.49 7.19 11.90
C SER A 193 3.10 5.79 11.75
N ALA A 194 4.35 5.68 11.30
CA ALA A 194 5.10 4.43 11.25
C ALA A 194 5.82 4.09 12.58
N GLY A 195 5.73 4.96 13.59
CA GLY A 195 6.48 4.80 14.84
C GLY A 195 6.22 3.48 15.55
N ILE A 196 4.96 3.11 15.75
CA ILE A 196 4.63 1.82 16.39
C ILE A 196 5.07 0.62 15.53
N THR A 197 4.99 0.74 14.21
CA THR A 197 5.44 -0.30 13.27
C THR A 197 6.94 -0.55 13.41
N MET A 198 7.74 0.52 13.37
CA MET A 198 9.20 0.45 13.57
C MET A 198 9.55 -0.07 14.95
N THR A 199 8.81 0.35 16.00
CA THR A 199 8.99 -0.15 17.36
C THR A 199 8.82 -1.67 17.41
N LEU A 200 7.70 -2.18 16.88
CA LEU A 200 7.43 -3.63 16.90
C LEU A 200 8.42 -4.41 16.06
N ALA A 201 8.83 -3.89 14.90
CA ALA A 201 9.83 -4.53 14.04
C ALA A 201 11.18 -4.68 14.80
N MET A 202 11.65 -3.61 15.46
CA MET A 202 12.87 -3.64 16.27
C MET A 202 12.74 -4.57 17.48
N VAL A 203 11.63 -4.54 18.21
CA VAL A 203 11.40 -5.45 19.35
C VAL A 203 11.36 -6.90 18.87
N SER A 204 10.72 -7.17 17.76
CA SER A 204 10.68 -8.50 17.14
C SER A 204 12.09 -8.99 16.77
N ALA A 205 12.91 -8.15 16.14
CA ALA A 205 14.28 -8.47 15.77
C ALA A 205 15.16 -8.73 17.01
N LEU A 206 15.03 -7.92 18.06
CA LEU A 206 15.80 -8.04 19.29
C LEU A 206 15.41 -9.25 20.15
N THR A 207 14.13 -9.67 20.09
CA THR A 207 13.61 -10.77 20.91
C THR A 207 13.53 -12.10 20.17
N GLY A 208 13.72 -12.11 18.85
CA GLY A 208 13.51 -13.29 17.99
C GLY A 208 12.02 -13.71 17.88
N ARG A 209 11.08 -12.89 18.37
CA ARG A 209 9.65 -13.21 18.32
C ARG A 209 9.07 -12.86 16.96
N LYS A 210 8.40 -13.82 16.34
CA LYS A 210 7.73 -13.61 15.05
C LYS A 210 6.49 -12.75 15.19
N VAL A 211 6.27 -11.87 14.22
CA VAL A 211 5.03 -11.10 14.06
C VAL A 211 4.14 -11.77 13.04
N ARG A 212 2.85 -11.76 13.26
CA ARG A 212 1.85 -12.33 12.36
C ARG A 212 1.83 -11.57 11.01
N ALA A 213 1.78 -12.32 9.91
CA ALA A 213 1.74 -11.75 8.57
C ALA A 213 0.37 -11.12 8.20
N ASP A 214 -0.70 -11.50 8.91
CA ASP A 214 -2.05 -10.98 8.71
C ASP A 214 -2.42 -9.84 9.69
N LEU A 215 -1.41 -9.27 10.37
CA LEU A 215 -1.51 -8.13 11.26
C LEU A 215 -0.88 -6.90 10.57
N ALA A 216 -1.53 -5.74 10.71
CA ALA A 216 -0.96 -4.45 10.36
C ALA A 216 -1.19 -3.44 11.48
N MET A 217 -0.47 -2.32 11.44
CA MET A 217 -0.63 -1.28 12.45
C MET A 217 -0.28 0.11 11.93
N THR A 218 -0.74 1.10 12.67
CA THR A 218 -0.37 2.51 12.45
C THR A 218 -0.46 3.26 13.77
N GLY A 219 0.41 4.24 13.97
CA GLY A 219 0.39 5.07 15.17
C GLY A 219 1.73 5.76 15.40
N GLU A 220 1.69 6.95 15.94
CA GLU A 220 2.87 7.68 16.39
C GLU A 220 3.27 7.21 17.80
N ILE A 221 4.53 6.85 17.99
CA ILE A 221 5.06 6.44 19.29
C ILE A 221 5.66 7.63 20.03
N THR A 222 5.38 7.74 21.33
CA THR A 222 6.07 8.70 22.22
C THR A 222 7.17 8.02 23.03
N LEU A 223 8.10 8.80 23.57
CA LEU A 223 9.15 8.28 24.46
C LEU A 223 8.61 7.56 25.71
N ARG A 224 7.35 7.79 26.07
CA ARG A 224 6.65 7.14 27.19
C ARG A 224 5.81 5.94 26.76
N GLY A 225 5.86 5.53 25.50
CA GLY A 225 5.11 4.39 24.97
C GLY A 225 3.63 4.66 24.69
N ARG A 226 3.20 5.93 24.70
CA ARG A 226 1.84 6.26 24.25
C ARG A 226 1.79 6.20 22.72
N VAL A 227 0.69 5.69 22.19
CA VAL A 227 0.45 5.67 20.75
C VAL A 227 -0.57 6.76 20.45
N LEU A 228 -0.13 7.77 19.71
CA LEU A 228 -0.93 8.95 19.39
C LEU A 228 -1.75 8.74 18.11
N PRO A 229 -2.91 9.42 17.99
CA PRO A 229 -3.77 9.36 16.82
C PRO A 229 -3.06 9.79 15.52
N ILE A 230 -3.57 9.28 14.41
CA ILE A 230 -3.04 9.51 13.07
C ILE A 230 -4.15 9.97 12.11
N GLY A 231 -3.77 10.53 10.98
CA GLY A 231 -4.68 10.86 9.88
C GLY A 231 -4.85 9.74 8.87
N GLY A 232 -5.91 9.84 8.05
CA GLY A 232 -6.17 8.92 6.93
C GLY A 232 -6.50 7.49 7.38
N LEU A 233 -7.21 7.31 8.51
CA LEU A 233 -7.52 5.99 9.03
C LEU A 233 -8.37 5.19 8.04
N LYS A 234 -9.39 5.79 7.44
CA LYS A 234 -10.27 5.11 6.47
C LYS A 234 -9.47 4.52 5.31
N GLU A 235 -8.62 5.30 4.68
CA GLU A 235 -7.79 4.86 3.56
C GLU A 235 -6.81 3.76 3.97
N LYS A 236 -6.24 3.85 5.17
CA LYS A 236 -5.33 2.85 5.74
C LYS A 236 -6.04 1.53 5.99
N LEU A 237 -7.24 1.55 6.56
CA LEU A 237 -8.04 0.34 6.81
C LEU A 237 -8.45 -0.35 5.50
N LEU A 238 -8.83 0.44 4.49
CA LEU A 238 -9.16 -0.08 3.17
C LEU A 238 -7.96 -0.75 2.50
N ALA A 239 -6.78 -0.11 2.57
CA ALA A 239 -5.55 -0.72 2.06
C ALA A 239 -5.23 -2.04 2.78
N ALA A 240 -5.38 -2.08 4.10
CA ALA A 240 -5.19 -3.30 4.89
C ALA A 240 -6.15 -4.42 4.46
N LEU A 241 -7.42 -4.09 4.25
CA LEU A 241 -8.45 -5.03 3.79
C LEU A 241 -8.10 -5.61 2.41
N LEU A 242 -7.78 -4.75 1.44
CA LEU A 242 -7.40 -5.16 0.08
C LEU A 242 -6.12 -6.01 0.07
N TYR A 243 -5.17 -5.68 0.94
CA TYR A 243 -3.94 -6.48 1.12
C TYR A 243 -4.22 -7.83 1.79
N GLY A 244 -5.44 -8.04 2.34
CA GLY A 244 -5.85 -9.26 3.02
C GLY A 244 -5.33 -9.36 4.46
N VAL A 245 -5.05 -8.24 5.11
CA VAL A 245 -4.83 -8.14 6.55
C VAL A 245 -6.14 -8.48 7.27
N LYS A 246 -6.04 -9.22 8.37
CA LYS A 246 -7.23 -9.63 9.16
C LYS A 246 -7.43 -8.78 10.41
N GLU A 247 -6.37 -8.20 10.91
CA GLU A 247 -6.38 -7.43 12.15
C GLU A 247 -5.51 -6.19 12.01
N VAL A 248 -6.04 -5.03 12.42
CA VAL A 248 -5.31 -3.77 12.40
C VAL A 248 -5.28 -3.18 13.79
N LEU A 249 -4.08 -2.89 14.32
CA LEU A 249 -3.89 -2.15 15.55
C LEU A 249 -3.88 -0.65 15.24
N ILE A 250 -4.80 0.07 15.88
CA ILE A 250 -4.94 1.53 15.72
C ILE A 250 -4.79 2.23 17.07
N PRO A 251 -4.41 3.52 17.09
CA PRO A 251 -4.43 4.31 18.31
C PRO A 251 -5.84 4.42 18.88
N LYS A 252 -5.98 4.33 20.20
CA LYS A 252 -7.29 4.49 20.88
C LYS A 252 -8.00 5.80 20.49
N GLY A 253 -7.26 6.88 20.28
CA GLY A 253 -7.81 8.17 19.88
C GLY A 253 -8.43 8.21 18.48
N ASN A 254 -8.20 7.17 17.65
CA ASN A 254 -8.83 7.01 16.33
C ASN A 254 -10.07 6.10 16.34
N GLU A 255 -10.55 5.64 17.49
CA GLU A 255 -11.74 4.80 17.58
C GLU A 255 -12.97 5.46 16.92
N LYS A 256 -13.10 6.77 17.07
CA LYS A 256 -14.15 7.59 16.45
C LYS A 256 -14.05 7.71 14.92
N ASP A 257 -12.90 7.40 14.34
CA ASP A 257 -12.63 7.52 12.90
C ASP A 257 -12.81 6.18 12.16
N ILE A 258 -13.25 5.13 12.88
CA ILE A 258 -13.57 3.83 12.28
C ILE A 258 -14.83 3.99 11.44
N PRO A 259 -14.79 3.64 10.13
CA PRO A 259 -16.00 3.63 9.29
C PRO A 259 -17.06 2.66 9.84
N GLU A 260 -18.33 3.02 9.70
CA GLU A 260 -19.48 2.14 9.99
C GLU A 260 -19.54 0.94 9.04
#